data_68f8b95e7efe0b01cc39b603e3656167
#
_entry.id   68f8b95e7efe0b01cc39b603e3656167
#
_cell.length_a   1.000
_cell.length_b   1.000
_cell.length_c   1.000
_cell.angle_alpha   90.00
_cell.angle_beta   90.00
_cell.angle_gamma   90.00
#
_symmetry.space_group_name_H-M   'P 1'
#
loop_
_entity.id
_entity.type
_entity.pdbx_description
1 polymer ?
#
loop_
_entity_poly.entity_id
_entity_poly.type
_entity_poly.pdbx_seq_one_letter_code
_entity_poly.pdbx_strand_id
1 'polypeptide(L)'
;EGSGRKFTVAHFCRQHELRCVSLNCAKLFVYDFNFVDGALWSLTRECILTGACCCLDSLTYREEEKDKFFGYLDLAFGKLLEHGVTIFAISKEKLPMREVTTLDYAQLELPTPNNGERQQVWHYYSKGYDLGEDVDLDELSTKFLFTPGKIKSALHQGRSLAAMAREEHISRKSMFQSCNNQMSHELTQKATRIAANFGWDDIVMNPDQRLALKNACDQLIYRKKVYEDWNYIKKYPYGRGLSVLLFGAPGTGKSMCAQVIAHEMNLELYRVDLSKVVDKYVGETEKAISMIFREAKKCNVVLFFDECDTLFAKRSDDGGSNQSSNNNKTALLLQEVEAYDGVSVLATNYKHNIDPAFFRRMKFIVEFQFPDVETRKVLWKTTIPKTTPLAEDVDIDFLAQRFEFVGGNIKNCILNAAFLAAADPEAEGEVHMKHYLQAIKYEFVKTGKVFTRSDFEPYANLVL
;
A
#
# COMPACT_ATOMS: atom_id res chain seq x y z
N GLU A 1 1.39 0.02 -17.66
CA GLU A 1 1.40 -1.27 -18.39
C GLU A 1 -0.01 -1.82 -18.53
N GLY A 2 -0.32 -2.46 -19.68
CA GLY A 2 -1.63 -3.08 -19.89
C GLY A 2 -2.78 -2.12 -20.21
N SER A 3 -2.52 -0.83 -20.48
CA SER A 3 -3.55 0.18 -20.83
C SER A 3 -4.19 -0.07 -22.22
N GLY A 4 -3.75 -1.09 -22.95
CA GLY A 4 -4.31 -1.43 -24.24
C GLY A 4 -3.71 -0.69 -25.43
N ARG A 5 -2.62 0.07 -25.28
CA ARG A 5 -2.01 0.87 -26.36
C ARG A 5 -1.77 0.08 -27.66
N LYS A 6 -1.16 -1.10 -27.57
CA LYS A 6 -0.99 -1.99 -28.73
C LYS A 6 -2.32 -2.43 -29.32
N PHE A 7 -3.28 -2.75 -28.47
CA PHE A 7 -4.62 -3.15 -28.88
C PHE A 7 -5.33 -2.01 -29.61
N THR A 8 -5.19 -0.77 -29.13
CA THR A 8 -5.76 0.41 -29.78
C THR A 8 -5.18 0.62 -31.19
N VAL A 9 -3.84 0.51 -31.35
CA VAL A 9 -3.20 0.59 -32.68
C VAL A 9 -3.67 -0.53 -33.55
N ALA A 10 -3.68 -1.78 -33.05
CA ALA A 10 -4.14 -2.92 -33.85
C ALA A 10 -5.61 -2.82 -34.26
N HIS A 11 -6.46 -2.31 -33.37
CA HIS A 11 -7.89 -2.08 -33.64
C HIS A 11 -8.08 -0.98 -34.69
N PHE A 12 -7.36 0.14 -34.55
CA PHE A 12 -7.37 1.22 -35.53
C PHE A 12 -6.95 0.71 -36.92
N CYS A 13 -5.82 0.00 -36.97
CA CYS A 13 -5.34 -0.55 -38.24
C CYS A 13 -6.37 -1.52 -38.88
N ARG A 14 -7.00 -2.37 -38.06
CA ARG A 14 -8.04 -3.30 -38.54
C ARG A 14 -9.28 -2.56 -39.07
N GLN A 15 -9.71 -1.51 -38.37
CA GLN A 15 -10.89 -0.72 -38.75
C GLN A 15 -10.67 0.04 -40.05
N HIS A 16 -9.44 0.43 -40.36
CA HIS A 16 -9.06 1.14 -41.56
C HIS A 16 -8.39 0.24 -42.62
N GLU A 17 -8.45 -1.08 -42.46
CA GLU A 17 -7.86 -2.07 -43.33
C GLU A 17 -6.37 -1.87 -43.61
N LEU A 18 -5.66 -1.25 -42.65
CA LEU A 18 -4.22 -1.00 -42.70
C LEU A 18 -3.44 -2.22 -42.22
N ARG A 19 -2.37 -2.56 -42.93
CA ARG A 19 -1.35 -3.47 -42.40
C ARG A 19 -0.45 -2.74 -41.43
N CYS A 20 0.05 -3.42 -40.40
CA CYS A 20 0.91 -2.81 -39.42
C CYS A 20 2.08 -3.74 -39.08
N VAL A 21 3.29 -3.23 -39.21
CA VAL A 21 4.53 -3.91 -38.80
C VAL A 21 4.95 -3.33 -37.45
N SER A 22 5.16 -4.19 -36.46
CA SER A 22 5.52 -3.75 -35.09
C SER A 22 6.98 -4.07 -34.77
N LEU A 23 7.70 -3.08 -34.27
CA LEU A 23 9.08 -3.19 -33.82
C LEU A 23 9.16 -2.95 -32.30
N ASN A 24 9.82 -3.87 -31.58
CA ASN A 24 10.13 -3.65 -30.16
C ASN A 24 11.44 -2.89 -30.01
N CYS A 25 11.36 -1.58 -29.77
CA CYS A 25 12.52 -0.70 -29.70
C CYS A 25 13.41 -1.01 -28.47
N ALA A 26 12.84 -1.41 -27.34
CA ALA A 26 13.62 -1.77 -26.15
C ALA A 26 14.56 -2.96 -26.39
N LYS A 27 14.18 -3.89 -27.29
CA LYS A 27 15.01 -5.02 -27.67
C LYS A 27 16.02 -4.66 -28.76
N LEU A 28 15.72 -3.72 -29.64
CA LEU A 28 16.60 -3.34 -30.73
C LEU A 28 17.68 -2.34 -30.29
N PHE A 29 17.31 -1.34 -29.47
CA PHE A 29 18.20 -0.21 -29.15
C PHE A 29 19.32 -0.55 -28.16
N VAL A 30 19.42 -1.80 -27.72
CA VAL A 30 20.58 -2.32 -26.96
C VAL A 30 21.80 -2.60 -27.82
N TYR A 31 21.61 -2.84 -29.14
CA TYR A 31 22.66 -3.14 -30.08
C TYR A 31 23.44 -1.89 -30.53
N ASP A 32 24.50 -2.10 -31.28
CA ASP A 32 25.31 -1.04 -31.86
C ASP A 32 24.58 -0.34 -33.03
N PHE A 33 25.11 0.82 -33.44
CA PHE A 33 24.52 1.67 -34.44
C PHE A 33 24.32 0.95 -35.78
N ASN A 34 25.32 0.19 -36.26
CA ASN A 34 25.26 -0.45 -37.57
C ASN A 34 24.17 -1.52 -37.63
N PHE A 35 24.02 -2.29 -36.55
CA PHE A 35 22.96 -3.27 -36.44
C PHE A 35 21.57 -2.63 -36.41
N VAL A 36 21.40 -1.58 -35.59
CA VAL A 36 20.14 -0.84 -35.51
C VAL A 36 19.80 -0.19 -36.82
N ASP A 37 20.76 0.43 -37.49
CA ASP A 37 20.58 1.06 -38.83
C ASP A 37 20.12 0.04 -39.86
N GLY A 38 20.77 -1.12 -39.95
CA GLY A 38 20.38 -2.19 -40.88
C GLY A 38 19.00 -2.77 -40.57
N ALA A 39 18.65 -2.93 -39.30
CA ALA A 39 17.32 -3.38 -38.89
C ALA A 39 16.22 -2.38 -39.26
N LEU A 40 16.46 -1.06 -39.07
CA LEU A 40 15.55 -0.01 -39.46
C LEU A 40 15.36 0.08 -41.01
N TRP A 41 16.42 -0.11 -41.77
CA TRP A 41 16.29 -0.22 -43.26
C TRP A 41 15.44 -1.41 -43.65
N SER A 42 15.61 -2.55 -43.01
CA SER A 42 14.81 -3.74 -43.29
C SER A 42 13.32 -3.51 -42.94
N LEU A 43 13.05 -2.85 -41.83
CA LEU A 43 11.71 -2.45 -41.41
C LEU A 43 11.07 -1.48 -42.41
N THR A 44 11.80 -0.42 -42.80
CA THR A 44 11.31 0.58 -43.74
C THR A 44 10.97 -0.08 -45.10
N ARG A 45 11.86 -0.92 -45.60
CA ARG A 45 11.62 -1.68 -46.82
C ARG A 45 10.35 -2.53 -46.76
N GLU A 46 10.15 -3.25 -45.63
CA GLU A 46 8.95 -4.06 -45.42
C GLU A 46 7.69 -3.22 -45.42
N CYS A 47 7.71 -2.08 -44.72
CA CYS A 47 6.58 -1.14 -44.72
C CYS A 47 6.24 -0.62 -46.13
N ILE A 48 7.25 -0.26 -46.91
CA ILE A 48 7.06 0.23 -48.28
C ILE A 48 6.46 -0.87 -49.20
N LEU A 49 7.06 -2.07 -49.15
CA LEU A 49 6.63 -3.18 -50.03
C LEU A 49 5.22 -3.68 -49.70
N THR A 50 4.80 -3.59 -48.48
CA THR A 50 3.48 -4.08 -48.02
C THR A 50 2.43 -2.99 -47.91
N GLY A 51 2.80 -1.70 -48.06
CA GLY A 51 1.93 -0.56 -47.76
C GLY A 51 1.52 -0.49 -46.30
N ALA A 52 2.36 -0.98 -45.37
CA ALA A 52 2.04 -1.08 -43.96
C ALA A 52 2.46 0.19 -43.21
N CYS A 53 1.69 0.55 -42.17
CA CYS A 53 2.14 1.48 -41.15
C CYS A 53 3.13 0.79 -40.18
N CYS A 54 3.94 1.57 -39.49
CA CYS A 54 4.91 1.11 -38.53
C CYS A 54 4.47 1.38 -37.08
N CYS A 55 4.56 0.38 -36.19
CA CYS A 55 4.33 0.54 -34.79
C CYS A 55 5.67 0.39 -34.02
N LEU A 56 6.23 1.49 -33.56
CA LEU A 56 7.40 1.52 -32.68
C LEU A 56 6.94 1.35 -31.24
N ASP A 57 7.18 0.18 -30.65
CA ASP A 57 6.69 -0.20 -29.35
C ASP A 57 7.79 -0.23 -28.30
N SER A 58 7.40 -0.14 -27.03
CA SER A 58 8.30 -0.20 -25.87
C SER A 58 9.36 0.91 -25.89
N LEU A 59 8.96 2.12 -26.24
CA LEU A 59 9.81 3.30 -26.21
C LEU A 59 10.02 3.71 -24.75
N THR A 60 11.09 3.17 -24.15
CA THR A 60 11.53 3.45 -22.77
C THR A 60 13.04 3.60 -22.74
N TYR A 61 13.55 4.52 -21.95
CA TYR A 61 14.98 4.75 -21.78
C TYR A 61 15.35 4.88 -20.31
N ARG A 62 16.62 4.64 -19.99
CA ARG A 62 17.24 5.02 -18.73
C ARG A 62 17.87 6.39 -18.90
N GLU A 63 17.89 7.21 -17.84
CA GLU A 63 18.42 8.58 -17.95
C GLU A 63 19.89 8.58 -18.42
N GLU A 64 20.66 7.58 -18.03
CA GLU A 64 22.08 7.37 -18.46
C GLU A 64 22.24 7.10 -19.97
N GLU A 65 21.21 6.56 -20.62
CA GLU A 65 21.22 6.16 -22.05
C GLU A 65 20.34 7.08 -22.90
N LYS A 66 19.90 8.18 -22.36
CA LYS A 66 18.93 9.10 -22.98
C LYS A 66 19.36 9.58 -24.37
N ASP A 67 20.57 10.05 -24.50
CA ASP A 67 21.07 10.61 -25.77
C ASP A 67 21.17 9.53 -26.86
N LYS A 68 21.64 8.33 -26.48
CA LYS A 68 21.67 7.16 -27.39
C LYS A 68 20.28 6.76 -27.84
N PHE A 69 19.33 6.71 -26.91
CA PHE A 69 17.94 6.37 -27.21
C PHE A 69 17.29 7.35 -28.20
N PHE A 70 17.44 8.66 -27.95
CA PHE A 70 16.88 9.68 -28.83
C PHE A 70 17.58 9.71 -30.20
N GLY A 71 18.89 9.45 -30.27
CA GLY A 71 19.60 9.32 -31.53
C GLY A 71 19.06 8.17 -32.37
N TYR A 72 18.74 7.02 -31.77
CA TYR A 72 18.12 5.89 -32.48
C TYR A 72 16.65 6.16 -32.86
N LEU A 73 15.92 6.90 -32.03
CA LEU A 73 14.55 7.27 -32.31
C LEU A 73 14.48 8.25 -33.48
N ASP A 74 15.36 9.25 -33.50
CA ASP A 74 15.46 10.21 -34.61
C ASP A 74 15.84 9.51 -35.93
N LEU A 75 16.76 8.55 -35.88
CA LEU A 75 17.12 7.71 -37.02
C LEU A 75 15.91 6.91 -37.52
N ALA A 76 15.12 6.31 -36.63
CA ALA A 76 13.94 5.55 -36.98
C ALA A 76 12.86 6.43 -37.63
N PHE A 77 12.60 7.60 -37.04
CA PHE A 77 11.65 8.54 -37.61
C PHE A 77 12.12 9.08 -38.98
N GLY A 78 13.39 9.47 -39.11
CA GLY A 78 13.94 9.96 -40.35
C GLY A 78 13.70 8.95 -41.48
N LYS A 79 14.15 7.71 -41.30
CA LYS A 79 14.02 6.66 -42.34
C LYS A 79 12.57 6.36 -42.73
N LEU A 80 11.67 6.23 -41.76
CA LEU A 80 10.28 5.89 -42.04
C LEU A 80 9.52 7.03 -42.67
N LEU A 81 9.74 8.27 -42.23
CA LEU A 81 9.03 9.46 -42.69
C LEU A 81 9.48 9.94 -44.07
N GLU A 82 10.78 9.81 -44.39
CA GLU A 82 11.31 10.10 -45.74
C GLU A 82 10.59 9.27 -46.84
N HIS A 83 10.07 8.11 -46.46
CA HIS A 83 9.33 7.21 -47.35
C HIS A 83 7.81 7.24 -47.14
N GLY A 84 7.27 8.22 -46.41
CA GLY A 84 5.83 8.41 -46.22
C GLY A 84 5.15 7.34 -45.39
N VAL A 85 5.89 6.62 -44.55
CA VAL A 85 5.34 5.57 -43.67
C VAL A 85 4.67 6.21 -42.45
N THR A 86 3.40 5.90 -42.22
CA THR A 86 2.69 6.30 -41.00
C THR A 86 3.24 5.56 -39.78
N ILE A 87 3.58 6.30 -38.70
CA ILE A 87 4.21 5.75 -37.52
C ILE A 87 3.28 5.87 -36.31
N PHE A 88 3.13 4.77 -35.58
CA PHE A 88 2.55 4.71 -34.24
C PHE A 88 3.66 4.52 -33.23
N ALA A 89 3.94 5.52 -32.39
CA ALA A 89 4.95 5.46 -31.35
C ALA A 89 4.28 5.17 -29.98
N ILE A 90 4.64 4.06 -29.32
CA ILE A 90 4.07 3.64 -28.05
C ILE A 90 5.09 3.79 -26.94
N SER A 91 4.82 4.69 -25.99
CA SER A 91 5.66 4.91 -24.81
C SER A 91 4.88 4.79 -23.51
N LYS A 92 5.57 4.58 -22.38
CA LYS A 92 4.98 4.64 -21.02
C LYS A 92 4.81 6.06 -20.55
N GLU A 93 5.74 6.92 -20.87
CA GLU A 93 5.81 8.33 -20.47
C GLU A 93 5.68 9.20 -21.70
N LYS A 94 5.35 10.47 -21.48
CA LYS A 94 5.32 11.47 -22.53
C LYS A 94 6.74 11.62 -23.08
N LEU A 95 6.92 11.27 -24.36
CA LEU A 95 8.21 11.51 -25.03
C LEU A 95 8.36 13.02 -25.27
N PRO A 96 9.50 13.61 -24.88
CA PRO A 96 9.83 14.97 -25.30
C PRO A 96 10.11 14.92 -26.78
N MET A 97 9.11 15.27 -27.59
CA MET A 97 9.32 15.44 -29.03
C MET A 97 10.19 16.69 -29.20
N ARG A 98 11.44 16.48 -29.58
CA ARG A 98 12.29 17.59 -30.07
C ARG A 98 11.56 18.19 -31.27
N GLU A 99 11.65 19.51 -31.43
CA GLU A 99 11.02 20.28 -32.50
C GLU A 99 11.38 19.69 -33.86
N VAL A 100 10.68 18.68 -34.26
CA VAL A 100 10.69 18.22 -35.65
C VAL A 100 9.68 19.11 -36.37
N THR A 101 10.14 20.25 -36.80
CA THR A 101 9.37 21.38 -37.32
C THR A 101 8.52 21.08 -38.57
N THR A 102 8.51 19.86 -39.06
CA THR A 102 7.87 19.47 -40.32
C THR A 102 6.90 18.28 -40.18
N LEU A 103 6.60 17.80 -38.98
CA LEU A 103 5.76 16.61 -38.80
C LEU A 103 4.42 16.95 -38.17
N ASP A 104 3.35 16.59 -38.84
CA ASP A 104 2.03 16.51 -38.26
C ASP A 104 1.96 15.28 -37.32
N TYR A 105 1.90 15.49 -36.03
CA TYR A 105 1.72 14.39 -35.07
C TYR A 105 0.56 14.67 -34.11
N ALA A 106 -0.13 13.61 -33.72
CA ALA A 106 -1.15 13.65 -32.68
C ALA A 106 -0.68 12.83 -31.48
N GLN A 107 -0.72 13.43 -30.29
CA GLN A 107 -0.43 12.74 -29.05
C GLN A 107 -1.74 12.35 -28.38
N LEU A 108 -1.92 11.03 -28.18
CA LEU A 108 -3.07 10.46 -27.50
C LEU A 108 -2.64 9.86 -26.16
N GLU A 109 -3.23 10.33 -25.08
CA GLU A 109 -3.07 9.72 -23.79
C GLU A 109 -4.19 8.71 -23.57
N LEU A 110 -3.80 7.48 -23.20
CA LEU A 110 -4.75 6.45 -22.77
C LEU A 110 -4.75 6.43 -21.24
N PRO A 111 -5.71 7.09 -20.58
CA PRO A 111 -5.80 7.12 -19.14
C PRO A 111 -6.11 5.73 -18.58
N THR A 112 -5.91 5.56 -17.28
CA THR A 112 -6.45 4.39 -16.56
C THR A 112 -7.96 4.48 -16.59
N PRO A 113 -8.67 3.36 -16.85
CA PRO A 113 -10.12 3.37 -16.96
C PRO A 113 -10.76 3.84 -15.64
N ASN A 114 -11.81 4.64 -15.75
CA ASN A 114 -12.65 5.02 -14.60
C ASN A 114 -13.42 3.80 -14.06
N ASN A 115 -14.15 3.94 -12.95
CA ASN A 115 -14.82 2.81 -12.31
C ASN A 115 -15.83 2.11 -13.23
N GLY A 116 -16.67 2.89 -13.95
CA GLY A 116 -17.65 2.32 -14.87
C GLY A 116 -17.01 1.60 -16.06
N GLU A 117 -15.93 2.16 -16.62
CA GLU A 117 -15.17 1.51 -17.69
C GLU A 117 -14.50 0.22 -17.19
N ARG A 118 -13.96 0.22 -15.96
CA ARG A 118 -13.38 -1.00 -15.36
C ARG A 118 -14.43 -2.07 -15.14
N GLN A 119 -15.62 -1.74 -14.67
CA GLN A 119 -16.74 -2.68 -14.53
C GLN A 119 -17.05 -3.33 -15.87
N GLN A 120 -17.19 -2.54 -16.95
CA GLN A 120 -17.42 -3.06 -18.28
C GLN A 120 -16.30 -3.99 -18.76
N VAL A 121 -15.03 -3.65 -18.48
CA VAL A 121 -13.88 -4.48 -18.84
C VAL A 121 -13.85 -5.79 -18.04
N TRP A 122 -14.18 -5.76 -16.73
CA TRP A 122 -14.30 -6.96 -15.92
C TRP A 122 -15.40 -7.88 -16.47
N HIS A 123 -16.60 -7.36 -16.71
CA HIS A 123 -17.72 -8.12 -17.28
C HIS A 123 -17.43 -8.65 -18.70
N TYR A 124 -16.68 -7.88 -19.50
CA TYR A 124 -16.32 -8.33 -20.83
C TYR A 124 -15.37 -9.52 -20.82
N TYR A 125 -14.28 -9.42 -20.05
CA TYR A 125 -13.28 -10.48 -20.00
C TYR A 125 -13.70 -11.68 -19.17
N SER A 126 -14.58 -11.53 -18.18
CA SER A 126 -15.07 -12.63 -17.36
C SER A 126 -15.90 -13.67 -18.10
N LYS A 127 -16.51 -13.30 -19.23
CA LYS A 127 -17.36 -14.19 -20.04
C LYS A 127 -16.70 -15.50 -20.50
N GLY A 128 -15.37 -15.54 -20.49
CA GLY A 128 -14.59 -16.75 -20.85
C GLY A 128 -14.08 -17.55 -19.64
N TYR A 129 -14.55 -17.24 -18.42
CA TYR A 129 -14.09 -17.85 -17.17
C TYR A 129 -15.28 -18.30 -16.35
N ASP A 130 -15.11 -19.43 -15.65
CA ASP A 130 -16.09 -19.98 -14.74
C ASP A 130 -15.82 -19.41 -13.33
N LEU A 131 -16.62 -18.41 -12.96
CA LEU A 131 -16.52 -17.70 -11.67
C LEU A 131 -17.55 -18.26 -10.69
N GLY A 132 -17.13 -18.48 -9.45
CA GLY A 132 -18.03 -18.84 -8.36
C GLY A 132 -19.03 -17.71 -8.06
N GLU A 133 -20.18 -18.08 -7.47
CA GLU A 133 -21.23 -17.12 -7.07
C GLU A 133 -20.74 -16.12 -6.01
N ASP A 134 -19.65 -16.42 -5.32
CA ASP A 134 -19.00 -15.59 -4.30
C ASP A 134 -18.10 -14.49 -4.90
N VAL A 135 -17.93 -14.45 -6.23
CA VAL A 135 -17.08 -13.46 -6.92
C VAL A 135 -17.92 -12.29 -7.41
N ASP A 136 -17.79 -11.17 -6.74
CA ASP A 136 -18.40 -9.90 -7.15
C ASP A 136 -17.43 -9.07 -8.03
N LEU A 137 -17.76 -8.93 -9.32
CA LEU A 137 -16.97 -8.15 -10.29
C LEU A 137 -17.01 -6.66 -10.01
N ASP A 138 -18.07 -6.14 -9.42
CA ASP A 138 -18.22 -4.74 -9.06
C ASP A 138 -17.35 -4.40 -7.85
N GLU A 139 -17.27 -5.30 -6.87
CA GLU A 139 -16.29 -5.21 -5.78
C GLU A 139 -14.86 -5.18 -6.34
N LEU A 140 -14.51 -6.11 -7.24
CA LEU A 140 -13.18 -6.17 -7.85
C LEU A 140 -12.85 -4.89 -8.63
N SER A 141 -13.79 -4.34 -9.38
CA SER A 141 -13.58 -3.11 -10.15
C SER A 141 -13.31 -1.89 -9.28
N THR A 142 -13.96 -1.83 -8.12
CA THR A 142 -13.82 -0.74 -7.15
C THR A 142 -12.52 -0.87 -6.36
N LYS A 143 -12.19 -2.11 -5.95
CA LYS A 143 -11.01 -2.39 -5.13
C LYS A 143 -9.69 -2.33 -5.93
N PHE A 144 -9.68 -2.88 -7.15
CA PHE A 144 -8.47 -2.98 -7.96
C PHE A 144 -8.52 -2.01 -9.15
N LEU A 145 -7.70 -0.96 -9.09
CA LEU A 145 -7.59 0.06 -10.15
C LEU A 145 -6.78 -0.46 -11.34
N PHE A 146 -7.18 -1.60 -11.88
CA PHE A 146 -6.46 -2.29 -12.92
C PHE A 146 -6.71 -1.73 -14.32
N THR A 147 -5.68 -1.78 -15.14
CA THR A 147 -5.79 -1.62 -16.59
C THR A 147 -6.38 -2.88 -17.22
N PRO A 148 -6.95 -2.80 -18.44
CA PRO A 148 -7.54 -3.94 -19.12
C PRO A 148 -6.61 -5.17 -19.21
N GLY A 149 -5.32 -4.93 -19.43
CA GLY A 149 -4.32 -6.00 -19.46
C GLY A 149 -4.12 -6.69 -18.11
N LYS A 150 -4.09 -5.92 -17.02
CA LYS A 150 -4.01 -6.49 -15.66
C LYS A 150 -5.26 -7.27 -15.29
N ILE A 151 -6.45 -6.80 -15.69
CA ILE A 151 -7.73 -7.54 -15.48
C ILE A 151 -7.67 -8.89 -16.18
N LYS A 152 -7.27 -8.92 -17.46
CA LYS A 152 -7.12 -10.17 -18.22
C LYS A 152 -6.10 -11.12 -17.56
N SER A 153 -4.95 -10.59 -17.12
CA SER A 153 -3.91 -11.36 -16.43
C SER A 153 -4.41 -11.91 -15.10
N ALA A 154 -5.17 -11.12 -14.33
CA ALA A 154 -5.75 -11.54 -13.06
C ALA A 154 -6.75 -12.68 -13.25
N LEU A 155 -7.67 -12.60 -14.22
CA LEU A 155 -8.60 -13.67 -14.55
C LEU A 155 -7.87 -14.95 -14.97
N HIS A 156 -6.86 -14.83 -15.82
CA HIS A 156 -6.06 -15.98 -16.26
C HIS A 156 -5.33 -16.65 -15.09
N GLN A 157 -4.70 -15.87 -14.22
CA GLN A 157 -4.01 -16.38 -13.05
C GLN A 157 -4.99 -16.95 -12.00
N GLY A 158 -6.17 -16.31 -11.83
CA GLY A 158 -7.24 -16.83 -10.96
C GLY A 158 -7.67 -18.23 -11.35
N ARG A 159 -7.86 -18.49 -12.65
CA ARG A 159 -8.13 -19.82 -13.17
C ARG A 159 -7.01 -20.82 -12.85
N SER A 160 -5.75 -20.40 -13.00
CA SER A 160 -4.61 -21.26 -12.68
C SER A 160 -4.53 -21.58 -11.18
N LEU A 161 -4.81 -20.61 -10.30
CA LEU A 161 -4.84 -20.82 -8.84
C LEU A 161 -5.99 -21.73 -8.42
N ALA A 162 -7.18 -21.55 -8.98
CA ALA A 162 -8.34 -22.43 -8.73
C ALA A 162 -8.04 -23.88 -9.14
N ALA A 163 -7.44 -24.08 -10.32
CA ALA A 163 -7.01 -25.39 -10.78
C ALA A 163 -5.97 -26.05 -9.83
N MET A 164 -5.00 -25.27 -9.34
CA MET A 164 -4.01 -25.75 -8.36
C MET A 164 -4.67 -26.13 -7.02
N ALA A 165 -5.69 -25.37 -6.61
CA ALA A 165 -6.45 -25.63 -5.38
C ALA A 165 -7.52 -26.72 -5.57
N ARG A 166 -7.69 -27.27 -6.79
CA ARG A 166 -8.72 -28.25 -7.16
C ARG A 166 -10.15 -27.72 -6.93
N GLU A 167 -10.35 -26.43 -7.14
CA GLU A 167 -11.67 -25.79 -7.10
C GLU A 167 -12.38 -26.02 -8.44
N GLU A 168 -13.71 -26.24 -8.42
CA GLU A 168 -14.51 -26.40 -9.63
C GLU A 168 -14.66 -25.09 -10.40
N HIS A 169 -14.77 -23.97 -9.66
CA HIS A 169 -14.91 -22.61 -10.16
C HIS A 169 -13.83 -21.72 -9.59
N ILE A 170 -13.60 -20.55 -10.16
CA ILE A 170 -12.70 -19.56 -9.59
C ILE A 170 -13.39 -18.95 -8.37
N SER A 171 -12.98 -19.33 -7.16
CA SER A 171 -13.52 -18.79 -5.90
C SER A 171 -13.08 -17.33 -5.69
N ARG A 172 -13.81 -16.61 -4.83
CA ARG A 172 -13.44 -15.28 -4.38
C ARG A 172 -12.01 -15.26 -3.86
N LYS A 173 -11.60 -16.27 -3.08
CA LYS A 173 -10.24 -16.39 -2.53
C LYS A 173 -9.19 -16.45 -3.64
N SER A 174 -9.34 -17.33 -4.61
CA SER A 174 -8.43 -17.51 -5.74
C SER A 174 -8.38 -16.25 -6.62
N MET A 175 -9.53 -15.58 -6.83
CA MET A 175 -9.61 -14.33 -7.58
C MET A 175 -8.88 -13.18 -6.88
N PHE A 176 -9.11 -12.99 -5.59
CA PHE A 176 -8.42 -11.95 -4.80
C PHE A 176 -6.91 -12.20 -4.72
N GLN A 177 -6.50 -13.46 -4.55
CA GLN A 177 -5.08 -13.80 -4.55
C GLN A 177 -4.43 -13.47 -5.89
N SER A 178 -5.09 -13.77 -7.01
CA SER A 178 -4.58 -13.43 -8.34
C SER A 178 -4.50 -11.92 -8.56
N CYS A 179 -5.51 -11.16 -8.13
CA CYS A 179 -5.48 -9.71 -8.17
C CYS A 179 -4.31 -9.15 -7.36
N ASN A 180 -4.11 -9.63 -6.15
CA ASN A 180 -2.99 -9.22 -5.30
C ASN A 180 -1.63 -9.52 -5.94
N ASN A 181 -1.49 -10.66 -6.63
CA ASN A 181 -0.28 -10.99 -7.39
C ASN A 181 -0.02 -10.06 -8.59
N GLN A 182 -1.06 -9.42 -9.13
CA GLN A 182 -0.93 -8.41 -10.20
C GLN A 182 -0.61 -7.00 -9.67
N MET A 183 -0.63 -6.82 -8.34
CA MET A 183 -0.22 -5.58 -7.72
C MET A 183 1.29 -5.36 -7.92
N SER A 184 1.68 -4.10 -7.89
CA SER A 184 3.04 -3.70 -8.27
C SER A 184 4.13 -4.36 -7.42
N HIS A 185 5.05 -5.09 -8.05
CA HIS A 185 6.27 -5.57 -7.39
C HIS A 185 7.14 -4.42 -6.86
N GLU A 186 7.05 -3.23 -7.44
CA GLU A 186 7.82 -2.07 -7.01
C GLU A 186 7.39 -1.58 -5.60
N LEU A 187 6.09 -1.65 -5.29
CA LEU A 187 5.61 -1.32 -3.94
C LEU A 187 6.15 -2.31 -2.90
N THR A 188 6.17 -3.60 -3.22
CA THR A 188 6.64 -4.65 -2.29
C THR A 188 8.15 -4.60 -2.01
N GLN A 189 8.94 -3.92 -2.84
CA GLN A 189 10.37 -3.71 -2.58
C GLN A 189 10.63 -2.68 -1.47
N LYS A 190 9.73 -1.71 -1.28
CA LYS A 190 9.90 -0.59 -0.33
C LYS A 190 8.88 -0.61 0.83
N ALA A 191 7.84 -1.42 0.73
CA ALA A 191 6.81 -1.56 1.75
C ALA A 191 6.49 -3.04 1.99
N THR A 192 6.22 -3.41 3.23
CA THR A 192 5.91 -4.78 3.62
C THR A 192 4.39 -4.94 3.73
N ARG A 193 3.82 -5.89 3.01
CA ARG A 193 2.41 -6.24 3.16
C ARG A 193 2.14 -6.85 4.52
N ILE A 194 1.13 -6.36 5.21
CA ILE A 194 0.64 -6.89 6.49
C ILE A 194 -0.77 -7.42 6.30
N ALA A 195 -1.02 -8.62 6.82
CA ALA A 195 -2.39 -9.16 6.85
C ALA A 195 -3.24 -8.35 7.84
N ALA A 196 -4.36 -7.82 7.38
CA ALA A 196 -5.30 -7.06 8.21
C ALA A 196 -6.29 -8.02 8.88
N ASN A 197 -5.84 -8.71 9.93
CA ASN A 197 -6.60 -9.77 10.59
C ASN A 197 -7.45 -9.27 11.77
N PHE A 198 -7.26 -8.02 12.21
CA PHE A 198 -7.96 -7.45 13.37
C PHE A 198 -9.16 -6.62 12.94
N GLY A 199 -10.30 -6.83 13.62
CA GLY A 199 -11.51 -6.06 13.50
C GLY A 199 -11.73 -5.11 14.69
N TRP A 200 -12.89 -4.44 14.70
CA TRP A 200 -13.27 -3.52 15.78
C TRP A 200 -13.39 -4.17 17.16
N ASP A 201 -13.62 -5.47 17.22
CA ASP A 201 -13.82 -6.21 18.47
C ASP A 201 -12.48 -6.63 19.10
N ASP A 202 -11.40 -6.60 18.33
CA ASP A 202 -10.06 -6.96 18.79
C ASP A 202 -9.32 -5.76 19.43
N ILE A 203 -9.76 -4.54 19.14
CA ILE A 203 -9.09 -3.33 19.62
C ILE A 203 -9.86 -2.67 20.76
N VAL A 204 -9.19 -2.47 21.87
CA VAL A 204 -9.74 -1.73 23.02
C VAL A 204 -9.35 -0.28 22.92
N MET A 205 -10.35 0.60 22.88
CA MET A 205 -10.21 2.04 22.81
C MET A 205 -11.41 2.73 23.46
N ASN A 206 -11.25 4.00 23.82
CA ASN A 206 -12.37 4.75 24.36
C ASN A 206 -13.43 5.04 23.28
N PRO A 207 -14.70 5.35 23.67
CA PRO A 207 -15.80 5.59 22.73
C PRO A 207 -15.53 6.72 21.73
N ASP A 208 -14.87 7.81 22.15
CA ASP A 208 -14.59 8.96 21.29
C ASP A 208 -13.55 8.62 20.22
N GLN A 209 -12.51 7.88 20.58
CA GLN A 209 -11.53 7.36 19.62
C GLN A 209 -12.19 6.45 18.59
N ARG A 210 -13.04 5.52 19.06
CA ARG A 210 -13.78 4.60 18.19
C ARG A 210 -14.70 5.34 17.24
N LEU A 211 -15.40 6.35 17.73
CA LEU A 211 -16.30 7.21 16.91
C LEU A 211 -15.50 7.98 15.86
N ALA A 212 -14.38 8.60 16.24
CA ALA A 212 -13.53 9.35 15.32
C ALA A 212 -13.00 8.46 14.17
N LEU A 213 -12.57 7.23 14.49
CA LEU A 213 -12.09 6.29 13.50
C LEU A 213 -13.20 5.72 12.61
N LYS A 214 -14.39 5.46 13.17
CA LYS A 214 -15.56 5.08 12.36
C LYS A 214 -15.94 6.19 11.39
N ASN A 215 -16.01 7.43 11.86
CA ASN A 215 -16.28 8.59 10.99
C ASN A 215 -15.20 8.74 9.89
N ALA A 216 -13.96 8.39 10.20
CA ALA A 216 -12.89 8.36 9.19
C ALA A 216 -13.14 7.30 8.12
N CYS A 217 -13.54 6.09 8.51
CA CYS A 217 -13.90 5.02 7.58
C CYS A 217 -15.13 5.39 6.74
N ASP A 218 -16.16 5.98 7.35
CA ASP A 218 -17.39 6.42 6.68
C ASP A 218 -17.12 7.44 5.55
N GLN A 219 -16.11 8.31 5.70
CA GLN A 219 -15.73 9.24 4.63
C GLN A 219 -15.29 8.53 3.34
N LEU A 220 -14.70 7.34 3.46
CA LEU A 220 -14.32 6.54 2.29
C LEU A 220 -15.49 5.73 1.75
N ILE A 221 -16.29 5.12 2.62
CA ILE A 221 -17.45 4.31 2.25
C ILE A 221 -18.44 5.18 1.45
N TYR A 222 -18.74 6.38 1.94
CA TYR A 222 -19.71 7.29 1.32
C TYR A 222 -19.07 8.28 0.33
N ARG A 223 -17.77 8.11 0.01
CA ARG A 223 -17.04 9.02 -0.87
C ARG A 223 -17.72 9.23 -2.22
N LYS A 224 -18.15 8.16 -2.89
CA LYS A 224 -18.83 8.24 -4.18
C LYS A 224 -20.09 9.09 -4.08
N LYS A 225 -20.95 8.80 -3.10
CA LYS A 225 -22.19 9.53 -2.87
C LYS A 225 -21.95 11.03 -2.68
N VAL A 226 -20.96 11.41 -1.87
CA VAL A 226 -20.69 12.83 -1.57
C VAL A 226 -20.02 13.54 -2.74
N TYR A 227 -18.95 12.97 -3.29
CA TYR A 227 -18.18 13.67 -4.33
C TYR A 227 -18.82 13.61 -5.71
N GLU A 228 -19.43 12.49 -6.09
CA GLU A 228 -20.04 12.29 -7.41
C GLU A 228 -21.53 12.63 -7.39
N ASP A 229 -22.38 11.93 -6.60
CA ASP A 229 -23.83 12.09 -6.63
C ASP A 229 -24.27 13.48 -6.13
N TRP A 230 -23.64 13.99 -5.05
CA TRP A 230 -23.88 15.33 -4.52
C TRP A 230 -23.01 16.41 -5.17
N ASN A 231 -22.15 16.03 -6.12
CA ASN A 231 -21.34 16.93 -6.94
C ASN A 231 -20.33 17.81 -6.17
N TYR A 232 -19.88 17.37 -5.00
CA TYR A 232 -18.85 18.08 -4.22
C TYR A 232 -17.50 18.15 -4.95
N ILE A 233 -17.25 17.26 -5.91
CA ILE A 233 -16.02 17.23 -6.71
C ILE A 233 -15.77 18.55 -7.46
N LYS A 234 -16.83 19.24 -7.89
CA LYS A 234 -16.70 20.55 -8.57
C LYS A 234 -16.17 21.64 -7.65
N LYS A 235 -16.49 21.58 -6.37
CA LYS A 235 -16.09 22.58 -5.38
C LYS A 235 -14.81 22.20 -4.63
N TYR A 236 -14.59 20.91 -4.44
CA TYR A 236 -13.46 20.34 -3.69
C TYR A 236 -12.75 19.26 -4.52
N PRO A 237 -11.94 19.65 -5.54
CA PRO A 237 -11.33 18.70 -6.47
C PRO A 237 -10.12 17.94 -5.87
N TYR A 238 -9.55 18.44 -4.77
CA TYR A 238 -8.33 17.90 -4.14
C TYR A 238 -8.61 17.34 -2.74
N GLY A 239 -7.63 16.55 -2.22
CA GLY A 239 -7.64 16.07 -0.84
C GLY A 239 -8.80 15.10 -0.55
N ARG A 240 -9.11 14.21 -1.47
CA ARG A 240 -10.22 13.26 -1.35
C ARG A 240 -9.86 11.99 -0.59
N GLY A 241 -8.57 11.73 -0.38
CA GLY A 241 -8.09 10.59 0.39
C GLY A 241 -8.36 10.72 1.88
N LEU A 242 -8.09 9.69 2.62
CA LEU A 242 -8.14 9.65 4.07
C LEU A 242 -6.73 9.71 4.64
N SER A 243 -6.44 10.71 5.47
CA SER A 243 -5.19 10.81 6.23
C SER A 243 -5.49 10.76 7.72
N VAL A 244 -4.90 9.79 8.42
CA VAL A 244 -5.08 9.57 9.86
C VAL A 244 -3.73 9.62 10.55
N LEU A 245 -3.61 10.43 11.59
CA LEU A 245 -2.43 10.47 12.45
C LEU A 245 -2.77 9.80 13.78
N LEU A 246 -2.05 8.74 14.11
CA LEU A 246 -2.14 8.02 15.36
C LEU A 246 -0.91 8.36 16.22
N PHE A 247 -1.11 8.88 17.43
CA PHE A 247 0.01 9.16 18.32
C PHE A 247 -0.29 8.67 19.74
N GLY A 248 0.76 8.37 20.50
CA GLY A 248 0.66 7.85 21.87
C GLY A 248 1.80 6.93 22.24
N ALA A 249 1.84 6.47 23.48
CA ALA A 249 2.89 5.60 23.98
C ALA A 249 3.07 4.31 23.14
N PRO A 250 4.28 3.73 23.08
CA PRO A 250 4.46 2.44 22.41
C PRO A 250 3.62 1.35 23.08
N GLY A 251 3.11 0.39 22.29
CA GLY A 251 2.29 -0.71 22.79
C GLY A 251 0.81 -0.38 23.09
N THR A 252 0.33 0.83 22.77
CA THR A 252 -1.07 1.24 22.99
C THR A 252 -2.05 0.80 21.90
N GLY A 253 -1.59 0.18 20.80
CA GLY A 253 -2.47 -0.37 19.76
C GLY A 253 -2.48 0.38 18.43
N LYS A 254 -1.59 1.37 18.18
CA LYS A 254 -1.55 2.15 16.92
C LYS A 254 -1.45 1.28 15.67
N SER A 255 -0.52 0.32 15.65
CA SER A 255 -0.34 -0.59 14.50
C SER A 255 -1.50 -1.57 14.32
N MET A 256 -2.18 -1.94 15.41
CA MET A 256 -3.43 -2.72 15.36
C MET A 256 -4.56 -1.88 14.76
N CYS A 257 -4.66 -0.60 15.15
CA CYS A 257 -5.64 0.33 14.58
C CYS A 257 -5.51 0.48 13.07
N ALA A 258 -4.27 0.55 12.54
CA ALA A 258 -4.05 0.57 11.08
C ALA A 258 -4.58 -0.70 10.40
N GLN A 259 -4.46 -1.87 11.05
CA GLN A 259 -5.02 -3.12 10.55
C GLN A 259 -6.56 -3.14 10.63
N VAL A 260 -7.15 -2.62 11.69
CA VAL A 260 -8.62 -2.48 11.82
C VAL A 260 -9.18 -1.58 10.72
N ILE A 261 -8.54 -0.44 10.45
CA ILE A 261 -8.94 0.46 9.34
C ILE A 261 -8.88 -0.28 7.99
N ALA A 262 -7.79 -1.01 7.73
CA ALA A 262 -7.62 -1.74 6.49
C ALA A 262 -8.64 -2.89 6.34
N HIS A 263 -8.92 -3.59 7.43
CA HIS A 263 -9.92 -4.66 7.48
C HIS A 263 -11.33 -4.12 7.19
N GLU A 264 -11.73 -3.04 7.87
CA GLU A 264 -13.03 -2.38 7.69
C GLU A 264 -13.24 -1.92 6.26
N MET A 265 -12.20 -1.35 5.65
CA MET A 265 -12.21 -0.90 4.27
C MET A 265 -12.05 -2.03 3.25
N ASN A 266 -11.81 -3.25 3.72
CA ASN A 266 -11.46 -4.40 2.87
C ASN A 266 -10.32 -4.07 1.88
N LEU A 267 -9.30 -3.34 2.36
CA LEU A 267 -8.11 -2.92 1.61
C LEU A 267 -6.86 -3.64 2.10
N GLU A 268 -5.89 -3.82 1.20
CA GLU A 268 -4.58 -4.32 1.57
C GLU A 268 -3.80 -3.28 2.37
N LEU A 269 -3.08 -3.72 3.41
CA LEU A 269 -2.25 -2.88 4.25
C LEU A 269 -0.77 -3.05 3.90
N TYR A 270 -0.12 -1.94 3.59
CA TYR A 270 1.31 -1.90 3.33
C TYR A 270 2.02 -1.02 4.37
N ARG A 271 2.86 -1.64 5.19
CA ARG A 271 3.73 -0.94 6.14
C ARG A 271 4.96 -0.43 5.42
N VAL A 272 5.14 0.87 5.47
CA VAL A 272 6.34 1.57 4.99
C VAL A 272 7.28 1.76 6.17
N ASP A 273 8.44 1.11 6.11
CA ASP A 273 9.51 1.28 7.08
C ASP A 273 10.39 2.45 6.64
N LEU A 274 10.18 3.58 7.29
CA LEU A 274 10.91 4.80 6.94
C LEU A 274 12.43 4.69 7.19
N SER A 275 12.86 3.82 8.10
CA SER A 275 14.28 3.60 8.36
C SER A 275 15.00 2.94 7.17
N LYS A 276 14.28 2.15 6.38
CA LYS A 276 14.77 1.53 5.12
C LYS A 276 14.63 2.43 3.90
N VAL A 277 13.78 3.45 4.02
CA VAL A 277 13.53 4.43 2.94
C VAL A 277 14.50 5.60 3.03
N VAL A 278 14.94 5.94 4.25
CA VAL A 278 15.92 7.01 4.51
C VAL A 278 17.32 6.49 4.15
N ASP A 279 17.78 6.84 2.97
CA ASP A 279 19.13 6.51 2.50
C ASP A 279 20.13 7.62 2.83
N LYS A 280 21.43 7.28 2.86
CA LYS A 280 22.52 8.23 3.10
C LYS A 280 22.74 9.22 1.94
N TYR A 281 22.20 8.90 0.76
CA TYR A 281 22.35 9.74 -0.42
C TYR A 281 21.21 10.76 -0.53
N VAL A 282 21.58 12.00 -0.82
CA VAL A 282 20.63 13.12 -1.03
C VAL A 282 19.74 12.82 -2.23
N GLY A 283 18.41 12.92 -2.05
CA GLY A 283 17.43 12.71 -3.13
C GLY A 283 16.88 11.29 -3.28
N GLU A 284 17.54 10.25 -2.76
CA GLU A 284 17.03 8.87 -2.88
C GLU A 284 15.80 8.62 -2.00
N THR A 285 15.74 9.25 -0.83
CA THR A 285 14.57 9.20 0.06
C THR A 285 13.33 9.82 -0.60
N GLU A 286 13.48 10.97 -1.21
CA GLU A 286 12.41 11.68 -1.91
C GLU A 286 11.89 10.87 -3.10
N LYS A 287 12.77 10.28 -3.88
CA LYS A 287 12.41 9.38 -4.98
C LYS A 287 11.65 8.15 -4.48
N ALA A 288 12.09 7.56 -3.37
CA ALA A 288 11.45 6.39 -2.78
C ALA A 288 10.04 6.70 -2.25
N ILE A 289 9.85 7.84 -1.56
CA ILE A 289 8.55 8.30 -1.08
C ILE A 289 7.60 8.50 -2.27
N SER A 290 8.00 9.28 -3.28
CA SER A 290 7.17 9.54 -4.47
C SER A 290 6.85 8.25 -5.23
N MET A 291 7.78 7.29 -5.30
CA MET A 291 7.56 5.99 -5.91
C MET A 291 6.50 5.18 -5.14
N ILE A 292 6.59 5.13 -3.80
CA ILE A 292 5.62 4.41 -2.95
C ILE A 292 4.20 4.95 -3.20
N PHE A 293 4.01 6.26 -3.16
CA PHE A 293 2.70 6.86 -3.39
C PHE A 293 2.21 6.68 -4.82
N ARG A 294 3.09 6.78 -5.81
CA ARG A 294 2.76 6.52 -7.22
C ARG A 294 2.26 5.09 -7.43
N GLU A 295 2.93 4.11 -6.83
CA GLU A 295 2.52 2.71 -6.94
C GLU A 295 1.25 2.43 -6.10
N ALA A 296 1.13 3.00 -4.93
CA ALA A 296 -0.06 2.89 -4.10
C ALA A 296 -1.32 3.46 -4.79
N LYS A 297 -1.18 4.58 -5.51
CA LYS A 297 -2.28 5.15 -6.33
C LYS A 297 -2.85 4.16 -7.36
N LYS A 298 -2.02 3.25 -7.85
CA LYS A 298 -2.44 2.21 -8.83
C LYS A 298 -3.14 1.02 -8.17
N CYS A 299 -2.97 0.83 -6.87
CA CYS A 299 -3.35 -0.39 -6.16
C CYS A 299 -4.50 -0.20 -5.17
N ASN A 300 -4.91 1.05 -4.86
CA ASN A 300 -5.92 1.39 -3.86
C ASN A 300 -5.69 0.66 -2.53
N VAL A 301 -4.57 0.95 -1.87
CA VAL A 301 -4.12 0.30 -0.64
C VAL A 301 -4.10 1.26 0.53
N VAL A 302 -4.03 0.72 1.74
CA VAL A 302 -3.71 1.49 2.95
C VAL A 302 -2.19 1.54 3.09
N LEU A 303 -1.63 2.76 3.07
CA LEU A 303 -0.24 3.00 3.41
C LEU A 303 -0.12 3.28 4.91
N PHE A 304 0.62 2.45 5.61
CA PHE A 304 0.89 2.62 7.03
C PHE A 304 2.36 3.00 7.25
N PHE A 305 2.58 4.23 7.66
CA PHE A 305 3.88 4.76 8.02
C PHE A 305 4.08 4.63 9.53
N ASP A 306 4.86 3.66 9.93
CA ASP A 306 5.19 3.41 11.34
C ASP A 306 6.45 4.18 11.74
N GLU A 307 6.53 4.55 13.03
CA GLU A 307 7.69 5.25 13.59
C GLU A 307 8.08 6.53 12.81
N CYS A 308 7.07 7.34 12.46
CA CYS A 308 7.30 8.59 11.72
C CYS A 308 8.11 9.64 12.50
N ASP A 309 8.54 9.33 13.70
CA ASP A 309 9.26 10.22 14.62
C ASP A 309 10.53 10.82 13.96
N THR A 310 11.20 10.00 13.15
CA THR A 310 12.44 10.40 12.46
C THR A 310 12.23 11.49 11.40
N LEU A 311 11.03 11.58 10.83
CA LEU A 311 10.66 12.59 9.84
C LEU A 311 9.94 13.80 10.46
N PHE A 312 9.42 13.67 11.70
CA PHE A 312 8.59 14.68 12.35
C PHE A 312 9.36 15.61 13.28
N ALA A 313 10.66 15.41 13.43
CA ALA A 313 11.49 16.20 14.35
C ALA A 313 11.28 17.70 14.13
N LYS A 314 10.97 18.42 15.24
CA LYS A 314 10.86 19.88 15.26
C LYS A 314 12.12 20.52 14.69
N ARG A 315 11.92 21.65 14.01
CA ARG A 315 12.98 22.53 13.61
C ARG A 315 13.77 22.95 14.84
N SER A 316 15.01 22.48 14.98
CA SER A 316 15.95 23.06 15.94
C SER A 316 16.63 24.25 15.27
N ASP A 317 16.81 25.35 15.96
CA ASP A 317 17.39 26.60 15.41
C ASP A 317 18.91 26.51 15.14
N ASP A 318 19.51 25.34 15.35
CA ASP A 318 20.95 25.11 15.07
C ASP A 318 21.18 24.74 13.59
N GLY A 319 21.62 25.72 12.83
CA GLY A 319 21.75 25.76 11.36
C GLY A 319 22.75 24.77 10.72
N GLY A 320 22.50 23.48 10.79
CA GLY A 320 23.30 22.45 10.09
C GLY A 320 22.67 21.98 8.77
N SER A 321 23.50 21.63 7.78
CA SER A 321 23.11 21.15 6.45
C SER A 321 22.18 19.91 6.44
N ASN A 322 22.17 19.13 7.49
CA ASN A 322 21.29 17.96 7.66
C ASN A 322 19.82 18.32 7.92
N GLN A 323 19.54 19.54 8.39
CA GLN A 323 18.18 19.99 8.72
C GLN A 323 17.38 20.42 7.49
N SER A 324 18.02 21.04 6.50
CA SER A 324 17.34 21.40 5.25
C SER A 324 16.88 20.14 4.49
N SER A 325 17.66 19.07 4.54
CA SER A 325 17.31 17.78 3.93
C SER A 325 16.11 17.11 4.62
N ASN A 326 16.04 17.13 5.96
CA ASN A 326 14.91 16.54 6.69
C ASN A 326 13.60 17.34 6.49
N ASN A 327 13.69 18.68 6.43
CA ASN A 327 12.53 19.52 6.16
C ASN A 327 11.94 19.26 4.77
N ASN A 328 12.79 19.03 3.75
CA ASN A 328 12.34 18.71 2.40
C ASN A 328 11.65 17.35 2.33
N LYS A 329 12.18 16.32 3.02
CA LYS A 329 11.58 14.98 3.10
C LYS A 329 10.20 15.02 3.77
N THR A 330 10.10 15.76 4.85
CA THR A 330 8.85 15.98 5.60
C THR A 330 7.81 16.70 4.75
N ALA A 331 8.20 17.78 4.07
CA ALA A 331 7.30 18.55 3.20
C ALA A 331 6.79 17.69 2.03
N LEU A 332 7.66 16.89 1.41
CA LEU A 332 7.30 15.98 0.34
C LEU A 332 6.33 14.90 0.82
N LEU A 333 6.59 14.26 1.98
CA LEU A 333 5.69 13.27 2.53
C LEU A 333 4.29 13.85 2.76
N LEU A 334 4.21 15.04 3.33
CA LEU A 334 2.93 15.73 3.54
C LEU A 334 2.22 16.04 2.24
N GLN A 335 2.95 16.51 1.23
CA GLN A 335 2.39 16.79 -0.10
C GLN A 335 1.84 15.51 -0.75
N GLU A 336 2.58 14.40 -0.68
CA GLU A 336 2.13 13.13 -1.23
C GLU A 336 0.93 12.55 -0.46
N VAL A 337 0.89 12.68 0.87
CA VAL A 337 -0.27 12.30 1.70
C VAL A 337 -1.51 13.09 1.31
N GLU A 338 -1.40 14.40 1.10
CA GLU A 338 -2.52 15.26 0.65
C GLU A 338 -3.00 14.91 -0.76
N ALA A 339 -2.06 14.56 -1.65
CA ALA A 339 -2.34 14.21 -3.04
C ALA A 339 -2.78 12.76 -3.23
N TYR A 340 -2.70 11.92 -2.18
CA TYR A 340 -3.08 10.53 -2.23
C TYR A 340 -4.57 10.35 -2.00
N ASP A 341 -5.30 9.91 -3.00
CA ASP A 341 -6.75 9.66 -2.93
C ASP A 341 -7.13 8.36 -2.17
N GLY A 342 -6.16 7.57 -1.73
CA GLY A 342 -6.35 6.37 -0.91
C GLY A 342 -6.30 6.67 0.60
N VAL A 343 -5.84 5.71 1.38
CA VAL A 343 -5.74 5.78 2.85
C VAL A 343 -4.29 5.86 3.27
N SER A 344 -3.92 6.89 4.01
CA SER A 344 -2.62 7.03 4.67
C SER A 344 -2.81 7.06 6.17
N VAL A 345 -2.17 6.13 6.87
CA VAL A 345 -2.13 6.06 8.33
C VAL A 345 -0.70 6.31 8.78
N LEU A 346 -0.49 7.34 9.57
CA LEU A 346 0.82 7.70 10.13
C LEU A 346 0.81 7.44 11.63
N ALA A 347 1.84 6.79 12.16
CA ALA A 347 1.97 6.51 13.59
C ALA A 347 3.25 7.08 14.16
N THR A 348 3.15 7.67 15.35
CA THR A 348 4.29 8.22 16.10
C THR A 348 4.15 7.98 17.59
N ASN A 349 5.27 7.86 18.28
CA ASN A 349 5.31 7.72 19.72
C ASN A 349 5.41 9.08 20.47
N TYR A 350 5.79 10.15 19.77
CA TYR A 350 6.13 11.45 20.37
C TYR A 350 5.30 12.60 19.82
N LYS A 351 4.26 13.01 20.55
CA LYS A 351 3.43 14.18 20.22
C LYS A 351 4.23 15.48 20.14
N HIS A 352 5.19 15.66 21.05
CA HIS A 352 5.94 16.91 21.17
C HIS A 352 6.92 17.18 20.02
N ASN A 353 7.28 16.15 19.27
CA ASN A 353 8.21 16.26 18.13
C ASN A 353 7.51 16.58 16.81
N ILE A 354 6.17 16.54 16.78
CA ILE A 354 5.42 16.76 15.53
C ILE A 354 5.32 18.27 15.26
N ASP A 355 5.74 18.68 14.03
CA ASP A 355 5.53 20.04 13.55
C ASP A 355 4.02 20.34 13.45
N PRO A 356 3.53 21.49 13.96
CA PRO A 356 2.13 21.92 13.85
C PRO A 356 1.56 21.87 12.42
N ALA A 357 2.40 21.95 11.39
CA ALA A 357 1.98 21.81 9.99
C ALA A 357 1.36 20.45 9.68
N PHE A 358 1.75 19.38 10.38
CA PHE A 358 1.15 18.06 10.24
C PHE A 358 -0.29 18.03 10.73
N PHE A 359 -0.56 18.60 11.89
CA PHE A 359 -1.91 18.61 12.47
C PHE A 359 -2.93 19.30 11.55
N ARG A 360 -2.50 20.30 10.77
CA ARG A 360 -3.39 21.02 9.84
C ARG A 360 -3.69 20.23 8.56
N ARG A 361 -2.82 19.26 8.22
CA ARG A 361 -2.92 18.48 6.97
C ARG A 361 -3.52 17.09 7.16
N MET A 362 -3.60 16.62 8.42
CA MET A 362 -4.27 15.36 8.73
C MET A 362 -5.76 15.57 8.90
N LYS A 363 -6.58 14.74 8.26
CA LYS A 363 -8.03 14.82 8.39
C LYS A 363 -8.52 14.33 9.74
N PHE A 364 -7.89 13.28 10.26
CA PHE A 364 -8.19 12.72 11.57
C PHE A 364 -6.93 12.57 12.39
N ILE A 365 -7.06 12.89 13.66
CA ILE A 365 -5.98 12.79 14.63
C ILE A 365 -6.53 12.04 15.84
N VAL A 366 -5.91 10.90 16.16
CA VAL A 366 -6.35 10.05 17.28
C VAL A 366 -5.20 9.83 18.24
N GLU A 367 -5.42 10.23 19.49
CA GLU A 367 -4.47 10.04 20.58
C GLU A 367 -4.73 8.71 21.28
N PHE A 368 -3.75 7.83 21.30
CA PHE A 368 -3.77 6.60 22.08
C PHE A 368 -3.21 6.90 23.47
N GLN A 369 -4.12 7.20 24.39
CA GLN A 369 -3.78 7.49 25.77
C GLN A 369 -3.30 6.23 26.50
N PHE A 370 -2.60 6.44 27.62
CA PHE A 370 -2.28 5.35 28.52
C PHE A 370 -3.57 4.79 29.12
N PRO A 371 -3.78 3.46 29.16
CA PRO A 371 -5.06 2.90 29.60
C PRO A 371 -5.30 3.15 31.09
N ASP A 372 -6.49 3.59 31.45
CA ASP A 372 -6.97 3.65 32.82
C ASP A 372 -7.28 2.25 33.36
N VAL A 373 -7.67 2.14 34.62
CA VAL A 373 -7.93 0.87 35.30
C VAL A 373 -9.00 0.06 34.56
N GLU A 374 -10.09 0.69 34.17
CA GLU A 374 -11.20 0.02 33.49
C GLU A 374 -10.79 -0.47 32.09
N THR A 375 -10.05 0.36 31.35
CA THR A 375 -9.50 -0.04 30.04
C THR A 375 -8.51 -1.20 30.21
N ARG A 376 -7.64 -1.19 31.21
CA ARG A 376 -6.72 -2.30 31.49
C ARG A 376 -7.47 -3.58 31.84
N LYS A 377 -8.55 -3.49 32.61
CA LYS A 377 -9.40 -4.64 32.94
C LYS A 377 -10.02 -5.26 31.67
N VAL A 378 -10.51 -4.43 30.77
CA VAL A 378 -11.01 -4.88 29.46
C VAL A 378 -9.87 -5.50 28.65
N LEU A 379 -8.69 -4.89 28.60
CA LEU A 379 -7.52 -5.41 27.89
C LEU A 379 -7.11 -6.80 28.40
N TRP A 380 -7.04 -7.00 29.71
CA TRP A 380 -6.75 -8.32 30.29
C TRP A 380 -7.77 -9.36 29.84
N LYS A 381 -9.07 -9.05 29.97
CA LYS A 381 -10.17 -9.97 29.60
C LYS A 381 -10.23 -10.29 28.11
N THR A 382 -10.01 -9.30 27.25
CA THR A 382 -10.15 -9.50 25.79
C THR A 382 -8.91 -10.12 25.17
N THR A 383 -7.72 -9.91 25.76
CA THR A 383 -6.47 -10.46 25.23
C THR A 383 -6.27 -11.93 25.58
N ILE A 384 -6.88 -12.41 26.67
CA ILE A 384 -6.86 -13.85 27.02
C ILE A 384 -7.81 -14.60 26.08
N PRO A 385 -7.33 -15.62 25.33
CA PRO A 385 -8.19 -16.42 24.48
C PRO A 385 -9.27 -17.15 25.30
N LYS A 386 -10.49 -17.18 24.83
CA LYS A 386 -11.63 -17.86 25.51
C LYS A 386 -11.39 -19.34 25.79
N THR A 387 -10.49 -19.97 25.07
CA THR A 387 -10.10 -21.37 25.22
C THR A 387 -8.99 -21.59 26.26
N THR A 388 -8.43 -20.54 26.83
CA THR A 388 -7.37 -20.65 27.83
C THR A 388 -7.97 -21.19 29.13
N PRO A 389 -7.48 -22.31 29.67
CA PRO A 389 -7.93 -22.82 30.96
C PRO A 389 -7.36 -21.90 32.06
N LEU A 390 -8.24 -21.11 32.66
CA LEU A 390 -7.90 -20.21 33.76
C LEU A 390 -8.33 -20.81 35.07
N ALA A 391 -7.43 -20.87 36.06
CA ALA A 391 -7.75 -21.26 37.42
C ALA A 391 -8.61 -20.19 38.13
N GLU A 392 -9.38 -20.61 39.12
CA GLU A 392 -10.26 -19.69 39.89
C GLU A 392 -9.51 -18.65 40.70
N ASP A 393 -8.21 -18.86 40.97
CA ASP A 393 -7.35 -17.95 41.71
C ASP A 393 -6.91 -16.69 40.93
N VAL A 394 -7.20 -16.59 39.64
CA VAL A 394 -6.77 -15.48 38.77
C VAL A 394 -7.61 -14.24 39.04
N ASP A 395 -7.05 -13.25 39.69
CA ASP A 395 -7.68 -11.96 39.96
C ASP A 395 -7.29 -10.89 38.94
N ILE A 396 -8.12 -10.79 37.86
CA ILE A 396 -7.92 -9.79 36.82
C ILE A 396 -8.10 -8.36 37.33
N ASP A 397 -8.94 -8.16 38.33
CA ASP A 397 -9.20 -6.84 38.90
C ASP A 397 -7.94 -6.32 39.66
N PHE A 398 -7.30 -7.16 40.44
CA PHE A 398 -6.02 -6.89 41.02
C PHE A 398 -4.94 -6.57 39.97
N LEU A 399 -4.82 -7.41 38.91
CA LEU A 399 -3.85 -7.19 37.83
C LEU A 399 -4.05 -5.83 37.18
N ALA A 400 -5.30 -5.47 36.88
CA ALA A 400 -5.63 -4.20 36.24
C ALA A 400 -5.39 -2.98 37.14
N GLN A 401 -5.70 -3.09 38.42
CA GLN A 401 -5.54 -1.99 39.35
C GLN A 401 -4.07 -1.73 39.71
N ARG A 402 -3.33 -2.82 39.94
CA ARG A 402 -1.98 -2.73 40.49
C ARG A 402 -0.92 -2.45 39.44
N PHE A 403 -1.04 -3.02 38.26
CA PHE A 403 -0.01 -2.95 37.24
C PHE A 403 -0.41 -1.99 36.10
N GLU A 404 0.27 -0.85 36.09
CA GLU A 404 0.09 0.16 35.02
C GLU A 404 0.80 -0.28 33.76
N PHE A 405 0.13 -1.11 32.97
CA PHE A 405 0.63 -1.65 31.71
C PHE A 405 -0.21 -1.18 30.50
N VAL A 406 0.46 -0.99 29.37
CA VAL A 406 -0.19 -0.82 28.08
C VAL A 406 -0.53 -2.18 27.47
N GLY A 407 -1.38 -2.20 26.44
CA GLY A 407 -1.82 -3.44 25.79
C GLY A 407 -0.68 -4.37 25.35
N GLY A 408 0.44 -3.81 24.90
CA GLY A 408 1.62 -4.59 24.52
C GLY A 408 2.26 -5.34 25.68
N ASN A 409 2.36 -4.68 26.87
CA ASN A 409 2.87 -5.34 28.10
C ASN A 409 1.90 -6.42 28.57
N ILE A 410 0.59 -6.12 28.60
CA ILE A 410 -0.47 -7.08 28.98
C ILE A 410 -0.41 -8.32 28.12
N LYS A 411 -0.33 -8.17 26.79
CA LYS A 411 -0.18 -9.28 25.85
C LYS A 411 1.05 -10.15 26.16
N ASN A 412 2.19 -9.50 26.42
CA ASN A 412 3.41 -10.23 26.76
C ASN A 412 3.27 -11.01 28.08
N CYS A 413 2.64 -10.40 29.10
CA CYS A 413 2.38 -11.07 30.36
C CYS A 413 1.46 -12.29 30.19
N ILE A 414 0.38 -12.16 29.43
CA ILE A 414 -0.56 -13.26 29.15
C ILE A 414 0.15 -14.41 28.44
N LEU A 415 0.91 -14.12 27.39
CA LEU A 415 1.62 -15.13 26.64
C LEU A 415 2.69 -15.82 27.49
N ASN A 416 3.47 -15.08 28.26
CA ASN A 416 4.48 -15.65 29.14
C ASN A 416 3.85 -16.49 30.26
N ALA A 417 2.75 -16.02 30.87
CA ALA A 417 2.01 -16.78 31.89
C ALA A 417 1.50 -18.12 31.32
N ALA A 418 0.98 -18.14 30.10
CA ALA A 418 0.55 -19.37 29.43
C ALA A 418 1.72 -20.35 29.22
N PHE A 419 2.89 -19.88 28.80
CA PHE A 419 4.08 -20.73 28.67
C PHE A 419 4.60 -21.24 30.02
N LEU A 420 4.57 -20.40 31.06
CA LEU A 420 4.96 -20.81 32.40
C LEU A 420 4.01 -21.90 32.95
N ALA A 421 2.70 -21.73 32.75
CA ALA A 421 1.71 -22.74 33.13
C ALA A 421 1.88 -24.06 32.37
N ALA A 422 2.14 -24.00 31.08
CA ALA A 422 2.38 -25.20 30.27
C ALA A 422 3.65 -25.96 30.66
N ALA A 423 4.63 -25.29 31.24
CA ALA A 423 5.89 -25.87 31.73
C ALA A 423 5.84 -26.32 33.20
N ASP A 424 4.78 -25.96 33.95
CA ASP A 424 4.62 -26.27 35.35
C ASP A 424 3.83 -27.56 35.55
N PRO A 425 4.46 -28.66 36.02
CA PRO A 425 3.76 -29.94 36.27
C PRO A 425 2.66 -29.88 37.33
N GLU A 426 2.77 -28.88 38.24
CA GLU A 426 1.79 -28.72 39.34
C GLU A 426 0.58 -27.88 38.92
N ALA A 427 0.60 -27.31 37.72
CA ALA A 427 -0.47 -26.43 37.24
C ALA A 427 -1.69 -27.18 36.67
N GLU A 428 -1.63 -28.52 36.55
CA GLU A 428 -2.70 -29.38 36.03
C GLU A 428 -3.27 -28.92 34.66
N GLY A 429 -2.48 -28.13 33.93
CA GLY A 429 -2.84 -27.54 32.61
C GLY A 429 -3.61 -26.23 32.72
N GLU A 430 -3.76 -25.63 33.88
CA GLU A 430 -4.43 -24.34 34.08
C GLU A 430 -3.45 -23.21 34.32
N VAL A 431 -3.85 -22.01 33.93
CA VAL A 431 -3.05 -20.80 34.16
C VAL A 431 -3.46 -20.18 35.49
N HIS A 432 -2.58 -20.26 36.48
CA HIS A 432 -2.79 -19.73 37.83
C HIS A 432 -2.25 -18.32 38.00
N MET A 433 -2.68 -17.63 39.06
CA MET A 433 -2.22 -16.29 39.44
C MET A 433 -0.68 -16.21 39.56
N LYS A 434 -0.02 -17.24 40.11
CA LYS A 434 1.44 -17.34 40.23
C LYS A 434 2.17 -17.12 38.87
N HIS A 435 1.61 -17.65 37.76
CA HIS A 435 2.20 -17.54 36.44
C HIS A 435 2.12 -16.10 35.91
N TYR A 436 1.00 -15.42 36.12
CA TYR A 436 0.83 -14.01 35.76
C TYR A 436 1.79 -13.13 36.52
N LEU A 437 1.91 -13.31 37.84
CA LEU A 437 2.81 -12.51 38.67
C LEU A 437 4.29 -12.72 38.28
N GLN A 438 4.68 -13.94 37.95
CA GLN A 438 6.01 -14.24 37.45
C GLN A 438 6.26 -13.61 36.06
N ALA A 439 5.30 -13.64 35.17
CA ALA A 439 5.38 -12.99 33.87
C ALA A 439 5.49 -11.46 34.00
N ILE A 440 4.75 -10.87 34.97
CA ILE A 440 4.84 -9.44 35.30
C ILE A 440 6.20 -9.09 35.81
N LYS A 441 6.81 -9.90 36.66
CA LYS A 441 8.18 -9.72 37.15
C LYS A 441 9.17 -9.65 35.97
N TYR A 442 9.06 -10.54 34.99
CA TYR A 442 9.88 -10.49 33.79
C TYR A 442 9.67 -9.20 32.98
N GLU A 443 8.43 -8.73 32.88
CA GLU A 443 8.13 -7.50 32.12
C GLU A 443 8.66 -6.24 32.87
N PHE A 444 8.68 -6.22 34.19
CA PHE A 444 9.34 -5.17 34.97
C PHE A 444 10.84 -5.14 34.72
N VAL A 445 11.52 -6.28 34.81
CA VAL A 445 12.96 -6.38 34.54
C VAL A 445 13.28 -5.87 33.13
N LYS A 446 12.50 -6.27 32.12
CA LYS A 446 12.65 -5.85 30.73
C LYS A 446 12.48 -4.34 30.55
N THR A 447 11.56 -3.73 31.28
CA THR A 447 11.30 -2.28 31.21
C THR A 447 12.19 -1.46 32.15
N GLY A 448 13.11 -2.08 32.90
CA GLY A 448 14.01 -1.43 33.83
C GLY A 448 13.30 -0.90 35.08
N LYS A 449 12.08 -1.32 35.36
CA LYS A 449 11.35 -0.96 36.58
C LYS A 449 11.79 -1.85 37.70
N VAL A 450 12.07 -1.22 38.88
CA VAL A 450 12.33 -1.92 40.12
C VAL A 450 10.99 -2.29 40.74
N PHE A 451 10.85 -3.50 41.19
CA PHE A 451 9.66 -3.98 41.90
C PHE A 451 10.00 -4.33 43.35
N THR A 452 9.05 -4.15 44.22
CA THR A 452 9.15 -4.46 45.64
C THR A 452 8.14 -5.55 46.03
N ARG A 453 8.32 -6.19 47.18
CA ARG A 453 7.36 -7.19 47.66
C ARG A 453 5.94 -6.61 47.80
N SER A 454 5.84 -5.35 48.23
CA SER A 454 4.57 -4.64 48.37
C SER A 454 3.80 -4.47 47.04
N ASP A 455 4.47 -4.51 45.89
CA ASP A 455 3.82 -4.38 44.59
C ASP A 455 2.96 -5.61 44.26
N PHE A 456 3.24 -6.74 44.88
CA PHE A 456 2.54 -8.01 44.66
C PHE A 456 1.56 -8.37 45.80
N GLU A 457 1.41 -7.56 46.85
CA GLU A 457 0.43 -7.83 47.91
C GLU A 457 -1.01 -7.71 47.40
N PRO A 458 -1.92 -8.66 47.73
CA PRO A 458 -1.77 -9.74 48.76
C PRO A 458 -1.08 -11.04 48.26
N TYR A 459 -0.72 -11.14 46.98
CA TYR A 459 -0.20 -12.37 46.34
C TYR A 459 1.33 -12.51 46.41
N ALA A 460 2.02 -11.70 47.22
CA ALA A 460 3.49 -11.66 47.29
C ALA A 460 4.15 -13.03 47.60
N ASN A 461 3.46 -13.91 48.31
CA ASN A 461 3.97 -15.24 48.64
C ASN A 461 3.98 -16.21 47.44
N LEU A 462 3.32 -15.85 46.32
CA LEU A 462 3.31 -16.67 45.10
C LEU A 462 4.49 -16.32 44.16
N VAL A 463 5.23 -15.26 44.44
CA VAL A 463 6.28 -14.71 43.51
C VAL A 463 7.69 -14.86 44.13
N LEU A 464 7.79 -14.97 45.40
CA LEU A 464 9.00 -15.05 46.24
C LEU A 464 9.09 -16.43 46.87
#